data_276c51c0add3b8272a3504b214ab06b2
#
_entry.id   276c51c0add3b8272a3504b214ab06b2
#
_cell.length_a   1.000
_cell.length_b   1.000
_cell.length_c   1.000
_cell.angle_alpha   90.00
_cell.angle_beta   90.00
_cell.angle_gamma   90.00
#
_symmetry.space_group_name_H-M   'P 1'
#
loop_
_entity.id
_entity.type
_entity.pdbx_description
1 polymer ?
#
loop_
_entity_poly.entity_id
_entity_poly.type
_entity_poly.pdbx_seq_one_letter_code
_entity_poly.pdbx_strand_id
1 'polypeptide(L)'
;GYKLSEQYANVLPQLHNLYGLYQLLRKARTERGAIDFETTETKIVFDADRKIEEIVPVQRNDAHKIIEECMLCANVATARFLKKHKLPALYRVHDGPSEERLNAVRLFLGELGLQLGGGDNPTSADYQELLNSIKDRSDANVIQTVMLRSLSQAVYSPEESGHFGLGYTGYAHFTSPIRRYPDLINHRAIKSVIHGGQSSKDVVPPPKPDPELAVYPYDMARMEQLGEHTSMAERRADDATRDVMAWLK
;
A
#
# COMPACT_ATOMS: atom_id res chain seq x y z
N GLY A 1 -31.31 -5.60 -9.56
CA GLY A 1 -30.88 -5.89 -8.18
C GLY A 1 -31.46 -7.18 -7.60
N TYR A 2 -32.77 -7.41 -7.66
CA TYR A 2 -33.44 -8.54 -7.00
C TYR A 2 -32.95 -9.93 -7.38
N LYS A 3 -32.69 -10.21 -8.68
CA LYS A 3 -32.21 -11.53 -9.13
C LYS A 3 -30.84 -11.91 -8.55
N LEU A 4 -29.93 -10.96 -8.39
CA LEU A 4 -28.62 -11.21 -7.81
C LEU A 4 -28.70 -11.45 -6.29
N SER A 5 -29.57 -10.74 -5.58
CA SER A 5 -29.77 -10.96 -4.15
C SER A 5 -30.33 -12.33 -3.82
N GLU A 6 -31.21 -12.88 -4.65
CA GLU A 6 -31.70 -14.25 -4.49
C GLU A 6 -30.61 -15.28 -4.78
N GLN A 7 -29.84 -15.08 -5.85
CA GLN A 7 -28.75 -15.98 -6.24
C GLN A 7 -27.66 -16.07 -5.17
N TYR A 8 -27.36 -14.99 -4.47
CA TYR A 8 -26.29 -14.89 -3.47
C TYR A 8 -26.80 -14.75 -2.02
N ALA A 9 -28.06 -15.12 -1.76
CA ALA A 9 -28.71 -14.96 -0.46
C ALA A 9 -27.92 -15.58 0.72
N ASN A 10 -27.23 -16.68 0.47
CA ASN A 10 -26.41 -17.40 1.46
C ASN A 10 -25.15 -16.66 1.88
N VAL A 11 -24.63 -15.71 1.08
CA VAL A 11 -23.40 -14.94 1.39
C VAL A 11 -23.69 -13.46 1.68
N LEU A 12 -24.92 -12.99 1.47
CA LEU A 12 -25.29 -11.59 1.71
C LEU A 12 -25.02 -11.11 3.14
N PRO A 13 -25.30 -11.89 4.21
CA PRO A 13 -24.99 -11.45 5.58
C PRO A 13 -23.49 -11.18 5.78
N GLN A 14 -22.64 -12.04 5.22
CA GLN A 14 -21.18 -11.89 5.30
C GLN A 14 -20.71 -10.66 4.51
N LEU A 15 -21.29 -10.40 3.34
CA LEU A 15 -21.00 -9.21 2.54
C LEU A 15 -21.42 -7.93 3.26
N HIS A 16 -22.56 -7.92 3.92
CA HIS A 16 -23.00 -6.78 4.75
C HIS A 16 -22.06 -6.54 5.93
N ASN A 17 -21.62 -7.61 6.62
CA ASN A 17 -20.66 -7.50 7.71
C ASN A 17 -19.32 -6.95 7.20
N LEU A 18 -18.86 -7.42 6.04
CA LEU A 18 -17.63 -6.94 5.41
C LEU A 18 -17.74 -5.46 5.00
N TYR A 19 -18.88 -5.03 4.51
CA TYR A 19 -19.15 -3.62 4.21
C TYR A 19 -19.16 -2.76 5.47
N GLY A 20 -19.77 -3.24 6.56
CA GLY A 20 -19.71 -2.58 7.86
C GLY A 20 -18.29 -2.42 8.39
N LEU A 21 -17.46 -3.49 8.27
CA LEU A 21 -16.03 -3.41 8.60
C LEU A 21 -15.31 -2.37 7.75
N TYR A 22 -15.56 -2.34 6.45
CA TYR A 22 -14.99 -1.34 5.55
C TYR A 22 -15.29 0.09 6.00
N GLN A 23 -16.52 0.37 6.38
CA GLN A 23 -16.90 1.71 6.87
C GLN A 23 -16.10 2.13 8.11
N LEU A 24 -15.87 1.20 9.05
CA LEU A 24 -15.04 1.43 10.23
C LEU A 24 -13.57 1.67 9.86
N LEU A 25 -13.05 0.88 8.93
CA LEU A 25 -11.66 1.03 8.46
C LEU A 25 -11.43 2.34 7.70
N ARG A 26 -12.41 2.76 6.89
CA ARG A 26 -12.38 4.08 6.21
C ARG A 26 -12.39 5.23 7.21
N LYS A 27 -13.22 5.15 8.25
CA LYS A 27 -13.21 6.13 9.33
C LYS A 27 -11.84 6.19 10.02
N ALA A 28 -11.29 5.04 10.42
CA ALA A 28 -9.98 4.96 11.03
C ALA A 28 -8.84 5.47 10.09
N ARG A 29 -8.97 5.27 8.77
CA ARG A 29 -8.06 5.84 7.76
C ARG A 29 -8.07 7.36 7.78
N THR A 30 -9.26 7.95 7.82
CA THR A 30 -9.42 9.41 7.89
C THR A 30 -8.88 9.98 9.21
N GLU A 31 -9.19 9.34 10.34
CA GLU A 31 -8.69 9.74 11.66
C GLU A 31 -7.17 9.66 11.77
N ARG A 32 -6.56 8.70 11.09
CA ARG A 32 -5.09 8.55 11.01
C ARG A 32 -4.44 9.59 10.09
N GLY A 33 -5.20 10.28 9.26
CA GLY A 33 -4.67 11.24 8.30
C GLY A 33 -3.92 10.59 7.13
N ALA A 34 -4.31 9.38 6.71
CA ALA A 34 -3.73 8.76 5.51
C ALA A 34 -4.06 9.59 4.27
N ILE A 35 -3.07 9.77 3.41
CA ILE A 35 -3.23 10.53 2.17
C ILE A 35 -4.05 9.70 1.17
N ASP A 36 -5.04 10.33 0.55
CA ASP A 36 -5.90 9.71 -0.46
C ASP A 36 -5.86 10.55 -1.74
N PHE A 37 -4.85 10.31 -2.57
CA PHE A 37 -4.76 10.93 -3.89
C PHE A 37 -5.81 10.31 -4.83
N GLU A 38 -6.65 11.15 -5.42
CA GLU A 38 -7.59 10.71 -6.45
C GLU A 38 -6.88 10.57 -7.80
N THR A 39 -6.17 9.46 -7.97
CA THR A 39 -5.52 9.14 -9.24
C THR A 39 -6.45 8.32 -10.13
N THR A 40 -6.59 8.71 -11.39
CA THR A 40 -7.33 7.94 -12.38
C THR A 40 -6.40 6.88 -12.98
N GLU A 41 -6.59 5.63 -12.59
CA GLU A 41 -5.95 4.51 -13.27
C GLU A 41 -6.58 4.31 -14.65
N THR A 42 -5.78 3.96 -15.64
CA THR A 42 -6.26 3.67 -17.00
C THR A 42 -6.04 2.21 -17.34
N LYS A 43 -6.99 1.62 -18.07
CA LYS A 43 -6.88 0.27 -18.62
C LYS A 43 -6.82 0.35 -20.14
N ILE A 44 -5.87 -0.38 -20.71
CA ILE A 44 -5.79 -0.56 -22.15
C ILE A 44 -6.76 -1.66 -22.57
N VAL A 45 -7.63 -1.38 -23.52
CA VAL A 45 -8.49 -2.34 -24.19
C VAL A 45 -7.84 -2.69 -25.51
N PHE A 46 -7.69 -3.99 -25.78
CA PHE A 46 -7.13 -4.50 -27.03
C PHE A 46 -8.23 -5.06 -27.92
N ASP A 47 -8.09 -4.84 -29.22
CA ASP A 47 -8.94 -5.48 -30.23
C ASP A 47 -8.59 -6.97 -30.43
N ALA A 48 -9.28 -7.62 -31.36
CA ALA A 48 -9.05 -9.03 -31.71
C ALA A 48 -7.64 -9.30 -32.26
N ASP A 49 -7.00 -8.30 -32.86
CA ASP A 49 -5.65 -8.36 -33.42
C ASP A 49 -4.56 -7.97 -32.40
N ARG A 50 -4.94 -7.79 -31.12
CA ARG A 50 -4.06 -7.34 -30.02
C ARG A 50 -3.49 -5.92 -30.21
N LYS A 51 -4.15 -5.08 -31.00
CA LYS A 51 -3.86 -3.66 -31.10
C LYS A 51 -4.65 -2.89 -30.06
N ILE A 52 -4.15 -1.73 -29.67
CA ILE A 52 -4.88 -0.86 -28.74
C ILE A 52 -6.12 -0.33 -29.44
N GLU A 53 -7.30 -0.69 -28.91
CA GLU A 53 -8.58 -0.19 -29.34
C GLU A 53 -8.93 1.11 -28.59
N GLU A 54 -8.77 1.10 -27.27
CA GLU A 54 -9.14 2.22 -26.43
C GLU A 54 -8.32 2.23 -25.11
N ILE A 55 -8.12 3.42 -24.54
CA ILE A 55 -7.60 3.62 -23.18
C ILE A 55 -8.74 4.17 -22.32
N VAL A 56 -9.28 3.36 -21.43
CA VAL A 56 -10.43 3.72 -20.60
C VAL A 56 -10.04 3.93 -19.13
N PRO A 57 -10.65 4.92 -18.44
CA PRO A 57 -10.44 5.09 -17.02
C PRO A 57 -11.06 3.92 -16.23
N VAL A 58 -10.34 3.42 -15.24
CA VAL A 58 -10.85 2.41 -14.29
C VAL A 58 -11.68 3.12 -13.23
N GLN A 59 -12.97 2.83 -13.19
CA GLN A 59 -13.84 3.32 -12.11
C GLN A 59 -13.70 2.42 -10.88
N ARG A 60 -13.11 2.97 -9.81
CA ARG A 60 -13.04 2.30 -8.51
C ARG A 60 -14.39 2.42 -7.81
N ASN A 61 -14.96 1.30 -7.42
CA ASN A 61 -16.19 1.22 -6.63
C ASN A 61 -15.91 0.72 -5.20
N ASP A 62 -16.94 0.65 -4.36
CA ASP A 62 -16.79 0.23 -2.97
C ASP A 62 -16.27 -1.20 -2.82
N ALA A 63 -16.56 -2.11 -3.77
CA ALA A 63 -16.00 -3.47 -3.72
C ALA A 63 -14.47 -3.48 -3.81
N HIS A 64 -13.89 -2.63 -4.68
CA HIS A 64 -12.42 -2.46 -4.75
C HIS A 64 -11.86 -1.89 -3.45
N LYS A 65 -12.53 -0.89 -2.88
CA LYS A 65 -12.11 -0.24 -1.63
C LYS A 65 -12.21 -1.16 -0.41
N ILE A 66 -13.21 -2.04 -0.36
CA ILE A 66 -13.33 -3.09 0.67
C ILE A 66 -12.09 -3.98 0.67
N ILE A 67 -11.73 -4.51 -0.51
CA ILE A 67 -10.57 -5.37 -0.65
C ILE A 67 -9.28 -4.63 -0.28
N GLU A 68 -9.13 -3.38 -0.73
CA GLU A 68 -7.97 -2.54 -0.37
C GLU A 68 -7.83 -2.39 1.14
N GLU A 69 -8.87 -2.01 1.87
CA GLU A 69 -8.80 -1.84 3.33
C GLU A 69 -8.52 -3.18 4.04
N CYS A 70 -9.07 -4.29 3.57
CA CYS A 70 -8.73 -5.62 4.09
C CYS A 70 -7.26 -5.97 3.85
N MET A 71 -6.71 -5.66 2.67
CA MET A 71 -5.30 -5.87 2.37
C MET A 71 -4.39 -5.00 3.24
N LEU A 72 -4.75 -3.73 3.48
CA LEU A 72 -4.03 -2.84 4.38
C LEU A 72 -4.02 -3.39 5.81
N CYS A 73 -5.17 -3.87 6.31
CA CYS A 73 -5.27 -4.53 7.62
C CYS A 73 -4.33 -5.73 7.74
N ALA A 74 -4.33 -6.62 6.76
CA ALA A 74 -3.46 -7.80 6.73
C ALA A 74 -1.97 -7.41 6.72
N ASN A 75 -1.59 -6.41 5.94
CA ASN A 75 -0.24 -5.91 5.84
C ASN A 75 0.25 -5.28 7.17
N VAL A 76 -0.59 -4.50 7.84
CA VAL A 76 -0.28 -3.93 9.16
C VAL A 76 -0.18 -5.01 10.24
N ALA A 77 -1.11 -5.99 10.24
CA ALA A 77 -1.06 -7.11 11.16
C ALA A 77 0.23 -7.92 10.99
N THR A 78 0.65 -8.13 9.75
CA THR A 78 1.93 -8.79 9.42
C THR A 78 3.12 -8.00 9.96
N ALA A 79 3.20 -6.70 9.74
CA ALA A 79 4.28 -5.87 10.27
C ALA A 79 4.39 -5.98 11.80
N ARG A 80 3.25 -5.90 12.50
CA ARG A 80 3.17 -6.06 13.96
C ARG A 80 3.63 -7.44 14.42
N PHE A 81 3.23 -8.50 13.70
CA PHE A 81 3.64 -9.87 14.01
C PHE A 81 5.14 -10.05 13.88
N LEU A 82 5.72 -9.62 12.76
CA LEU A 82 7.16 -9.73 12.49
C LEU A 82 7.99 -8.98 13.53
N LYS A 83 7.59 -7.76 13.89
CA LYS A 83 8.20 -6.95 14.94
C LYS A 83 8.12 -7.62 16.30
N LYS A 84 6.94 -8.12 16.68
CA LYS A 84 6.72 -8.82 17.96
C LYS A 84 7.62 -10.03 18.12
N HIS A 85 7.84 -10.80 17.06
CA HIS A 85 8.68 -11.98 17.06
C HIS A 85 10.16 -11.69 16.75
N LYS A 86 10.53 -10.41 16.55
CA LYS A 86 11.91 -9.95 16.29
C LYS A 86 12.56 -10.70 15.11
N LEU A 87 11.77 -10.97 14.07
CA LEU A 87 12.24 -11.67 12.88
C LEU A 87 12.90 -10.69 11.91
N PRO A 88 14.04 -11.03 11.31
CA PRO A 88 14.52 -10.33 10.13
C PRO A 88 13.45 -10.39 9.04
N ALA A 89 13.00 -9.24 8.54
CA ALA A 89 11.86 -9.16 7.64
C ALA A 89 11.97 -7.94 6.73
N LEU A 90 11.15 -7.87 5.71
CA LEU A 90 11.07 -6.70 4.83
C LEU A 90 9.79 -5.92 5.11
N TYR A 91 9.98 -4.70 5.58
CA TYR A 91 8.91 -3.70 5.70
C TYR A 91 8.81 -2.88 4.41
N ARG A 92 7.65 -2.34 4.15
CA ARG A 92 7.44 -1.34 3.10
C ARG A 92 7.47 0.02 3.76
N VAL A 93 8.58 0.71 3.63
CA VAL A 93 8.80 2.00 4.27
C VAL A 93 8.60 3.14 3.27
N HIS A 94 8.06 4.24 3.75
CA HIS A 94 7.79 5.42 2.95
C HIS A 94 8.04 6.66 3.79
N ASP A 95 9.16 7.31 3.53
CA ASP A 95 9.54 8.52 4.23
C ASP A 95 8.74 9.73 3.71
N GLY A 96 8.62 10.76 4.54
CA GLY A 96 8.08 12.05 4.13
C GLY A 96 8.92 12.70 3.02
N PRO A 97 8.54 13.90 2.59
CA PRO A 97 9.30 14.65 1.59
C PRO A 97 10.68 15.03 2.13
N SER A 98 11.69 15.05 1.26
CA SER A 98 12.96 15.69 1.60
C SER A 98 12.77 17.19 1.78
N GLU A 99 13.67 17.85 2.53
CA GLU A 99 13.63 19.30 2.74
C GLU A 99 13.57 20.08 1.42
N GLU A 100 14.38 19.69 0.44
CA GLU A 100 14.39 20.32 -0.89
C GLU A 100 13.01 20.20 -1.58
N ARG A 101 12.41 19.00 -1.59
CA ARG A 101 11.10 18.76 -2.19
C ARG A 101 9.98 19.47 -1.44
N LEU A 102 10.08 19.54 -0.11
CA LEU A 102 9.15 20.26 0.73
C LEU A 102 9.16 21.76 0.41
N ASN A 103 10.36 22.35 0.28
CA ASN A 103 10.52 23.76 -0.08
C ASN A 103 9.98 24.04 -1.50
N ALA A 104 10.25 23.15 -2.45
CA ALA A 104 9.74 23.29 -3.82
C ALA A 104 8.19 23.23 -3.88
N VAL A 105 7.56 22.29 -3.17
CA VAL A 105 6.10 22.20 -3.14
C VAL A 105 5.47 23.40 -2.44
N ARG A 106 6.08 23.92 -1.38
CA ARG A 106 5.61 25.13 -0.69
C ARG A 106 5.67 26.36 -1.55
N LEU A 107 6.76 26.54 -2.31
CA LEU A 107 6.89 27.65 -3.25
C LEU A 107 5.77 27.59 -4.28
N PHE A 108 5.55 26.45 -4.89
CA PHE A 108 4.47 26.24 -5.87
C PHE A 108 3.08 26.51 -5.27
N LEU A 109 2.80 26.01 -4.07
CA LEU A 109 1.53 26.24 -3.37
C LEU A 109 1.33 27.72 -3.04
N GLY A 110 2.39 28.41 -2.62
CA GLY A 110 2.38 29.84 -2.32
C GLY A 110 1.99 30.71 -3.52
N GLU A 111 2.42 30.37 -4.73
CA GLU A 111 2.01 31.02 -5.98
C GLU A 111 0.50 30.90 -6.26
N LEU A 112 -0.13 29.84 -5.73
CA LEU A 112 -1.57 29.57 -5.86
C LEU A 112 -2.39 30.08 -4.66
N GLY A 113 -1.75 30.78 -3.71
CA GLY A 113 -2.38 31.26 -2.47
C GLY A 113 -2.72 30.14 -1.48
N LEU A 114 -2.05 28.98 -1.58
CA LEU A 114 -2.24 27.82 -0.73
C LEU A 114 -1.07 27.65 0.24
N GLN A 115 -1.32 27.01 1.38
CA GLN A 115 -0.30 26.71 2.36
C GLN A 115 -0.40 25.23 2.80
N LEU A 116 0.75 24.54 2.86
CA LEU A 116 0.86 23.23 3.47
C LEU A 116 1.19 23.41 4.96
N GLY A 117 0.34 22.85 5.82
CA GLY A 117 0.51 22.84 7.28
C GLY A 117 1.75 22.09 7.75
N GLY A 118 1.88 21.92 9.08
CA GLY A 118 2.89 21.05 9.70
C GLY A 118 4.28 21.66 9.85
N GLY A 119 4.49 22.96 9.56
CA GLY A 119 5.81 23.61 9.72
C GLY A 119 6.92 22.82 9.00
N ASP A 120 8.10 22.70 9.59
CA ASP A 120 9.26 22.04 8.95
C ASP A 120 9.10 20.51 8.82
N ASN A 121 8.15 19.92 9.52
CA ASN A 121 7.90 18.49 9.54
C ASN A 121 6.42 18.16 9.28
N PRO A 122 5.88 18.40 8.07
CA PRO A 122 4.50 18.09 7.76
C PRO A 122 4.22 16.60 7.89
N THR A 123 3.06 16.28 8.40
CA THR A 123 2.55 14.91 8.52
C THR A 123 1.69 14.54 7.30
N SER A 124 1.33 13.26 7.18
CA SER A 124 0.36 12.82 6.18
C SER A 124 -1.00 13.52 6.35
N ALA A 125 -1.40 13.86 7.58
CA ALA A 125 -2.62 14.57 7.87
C ALA A 125 -2.62 16.00 7.29
N ASP A 126 -1.50 16.71 7.36
CA ASP A 126 -1.37 18.06 6.75
C ASP A 126 -1.53 17.99 5.23
N TYR A 127 -0.97 16.96 4.59
CA TYR A 127 -1.18 16.70 3.16
C TYR A 127 -2.64 16.40 2.85
N GLN A 128 -3.31 15.57 3.65
CA GLN A 128 -4.70 15.22 3.45
C GLN A 128 -5.64 16.41 3.67
N GLU A 129 -5.35 17.27 4.65
CA GLU A 129 -6.11 18.51 4.88
C GLU A 129 -6.03 19.42 3.67
N LEU A 130 -4.83 19.63 3.13
CA LEU A 130 -4.66 20.42 1.91
C LEU A 130 -5.41 19.80 0.72
N LEU A 131 -5.31 18.48 0.51
CA LEU A 131 -6.07 17.79 -0.55
C LEU A 131 -7.58 17.99 -0.40
N ASN A 132 -8.10 17.97 0.83
CA ASN A 132 -9.51 18.23 1.09
C ASN A 132 -9.91 19.67 0.76
N SER A 133 -9.03 20.65 1.01
CA SER A 133 -9.30 22.06 0.75
C SER A 133 -9.34 22.43 -0.74
N ILE A 134 -8.70 21.63 -1.60
CA ILE A 134 -8.60 21.90 -3.04
C ILE A 134 -9.59 21.11 -3.90
N LYS A 135 -10.45 20.26 -3.32
CA LYS A 135 -11.31 19.31 -4.07
C LYS A 135 -12.15 19.97 -5.17
N ASP A 136 -12.66 21.16 -4.91
CA ASP A 136 -13.56 21.88 -5.81
C ASP A 136 -12.83 22.86 -6.76
N ARG A 137 -11.51 22.87 -6.75
CA ARG A 137 -10.70 23.74 -7.62
C ARG A 137 -10.53 23.12 -9.01
N SER A 138 -10.54 23.94 -10.03
CA SER A 138 -10.30 23.49 -11.43
C SER A 138 -8.88 22.96 -11.65
N ASP A 139 -7.90 23.41 -10.85
CA ASP A 139 -6.49 23.02 -10.90
C ASP A 139 -6.12 21.92 -9.88
N ALA A 140 -7.11 21.32 -9.17
CA ALA A 140 -6.90 20.28 -8.15
C ALA A 140 -5.99 19.13 -8.62
N ASN A 141 -6.18 18.64 -9.85
CA ASN A 141 -5.38 17.54 -10.40
C ASN A 141 -3.89 17.90 -10.56
N VAL A 142 -3.59 19.16 -10.94
CA VAL A 142 -2.21 19.65 -11.07
C VAL A 142 -1.57 19.71 -9.69
N ILE A 143 -2.28 20.31 -8.72
CA ILE A 143 -1.82 20.44 -7.34
C ILE A 143 -1.57 19.06 -6.74
N GLN A 144 -2.51 18.12 -6.85
CA GLN A 144 -2.34 16.74 -6.40
C GLN A 144 -1.11 16.07 -7.02
N THR A 145 -0.88 16.27 -8.31
CA THR A 145 0.29 15.72 -9.01
C THR A 145 1.60 16.26 -8.45
N VAL A 146 1.67 17.57 -8.20
CA VAL A 146 2.87 18.20 -7.62
C VAL A 146 3.09 17.74 -6.18
N MET A 147 2.03 17.67 -5.38
CA MET A 147 2.08 17.13 -4.02
C MET A 147 2.55 15.67 -4.01
N LEU A 148 2.02 14.81 -4.88
CA LEU A 148 2.44 13.41 -5.00
C LEU A 148 3.93 13.30 -5.37
N ARG A 149 4.41 14.11 -6.30
CA ARG A 149 5.81 14.14 -6.72
C ARG A 149 6.77 14.67 -5.66
N SER A 150 6.27 15.44 -4.69
CA SER A 150 7.08 15.90 -3.56
C SER A 150 7.41 14.80 -2.57
N LEU A 151 6.62 13.74 -2.52
CA LEU A 151 6.84 12.60 -1.63
C LEU A 151 8.02 11.74 -2.08
N SER A 152 8.64 11.08 -1.12
CA SER A 152 9.66 10.07 -1.38
C SER A 152 9.01 8.83 -2.02
N GLN A 153 9.81 8.01 -2.70
CA GLN A 153 9.33 6.73 -3.20
C GLN A 153 9.40 5.69 -2.07
N ALA A 154 8.35 4.89 -1.91
CA ALA A 154 8.37 3.80 -0.96
C ALA A 154 9.39 2.72 -1.38
N VAL A 155 10.08 2.14 -0.41
CA VAL A 155 11.11 1.11 -0.62
C VAL A 155 10.90 -0.08 0.33
N TYR A 156 11.59 -1.19 0.06
CA TYR A 156 11.67 -2.30 1.00
C TYR A 156 12.91 -2.14 1.87
N SER A 157 12.73 -2.24 3.18
CA SER A 157 13.81 -2.11 4.18
C SER A 157 13.59 -3.09 5.32
N PRO A 158 14.66 -3.65 5.92
CA PRO A 158 14.53 -4.39 7.17
C PRO A 158 14.30 -3.47 8.38
N GLU A 159 14.54 -2.18 8.25
CA GLU A 159 14.27 -1.17 9.28
C GLU A 159 12.85 -0.64 9.16
N GLU A 160 12.10 -0.66 10.27
CA GLU A 160 10.72 -0.17 10.31
C GLU A 160 10.71 1.34 10.62
N SER A 161 10.67 2.18 9.58
CA SER A 161 10.54 3.64 9.72
C SER A 161 9.11 4.16 9.54
N GLY A 162 8.16 3.26 9.26
CA GLY A 162 6.76 3.61 9.01
C GLY A 162 6.44 3.86 7.55
N HIS A 163 5.21 4.27 7.29
CA HIS A 163 4.72 4.56 5.94
C HIS A 163 3.96 5.89 5.91
N PHE A 164 4.65 6.96 5.55
CA PHE A 164 4.13 8.32 5.56
C PHE A 164 2.76 8.45 4.86
N GLY A 165 2.66 8.07 3.60
CA GLY A 165 1.43 8.24 2.82
C GLY A 165 0.22 7.49 3.39
N LEU A 166 0.42 6.37 4.08
CA LEU A 166 -0.64 5.59 4.72
C LEU A 166 -0.87 5.99 6.20
N GLY A 167 0.00 6.81 6.79
CA GLY A 167 -0.06 7.19 8.19
C GLY A 167 0.13 6.02 9.17
N TYR A 168 0.86 4.97 8.77
CA TYR A 168 1.16 3.82 9.63
C TYR A 168 2.57 3.90 10.19
N THR A 169 2.73 3.53 11.45
CA THR A 169 4.04 3.41 12.13
C THR A 169 4.82 2.18 11.71
N GLY A 170 4.15 1.16 11.16
CA GLY A 170 4.75 -0.06 10.64
C GLY A 170 3.87 -0.68 9.56
N TYR A 171 4.46 -1.04 8.44
CA TYR A 171 3.76 -1.59 7.30
C TYR A 171 4.63 -2.59 6.55
N ALA A 172 4.10 -3.75 6.23
CA ALA A 172 4.82 -4.79 5.49
C ALA A 172 3.91 -5.42 4.44
N HIS A 173 4.42 -5.65 3.26
CA HIS A 173 3.67 -6.34 2.24
C HIS A 173 3.52 -7.84 2.57
N PHE A 174 2.31 -8.36 2.42
CA PHE A 174 1.97 -9.76 2.75
C PHE A 174 0.98 -10.37 1.75
N THR A 175 0.09 -9.56 1.16
CA THR A 175 -1.11 -10.03 0.48
C THR A 175 -0.89 -10.52 -0.96
N SER A 176 0.32 -10.42 -1.51
CA SER A 176 0.60 -10.78 -2.91
C SER A 176 1.89 -11.61 -3.09
N PRO A 177 2.08 -12.77 -2.41
CA PRO A 177 3.33 -13.53 -2.44
C PRO A 177 3.65 -14.17 -3.80
N ILE A 178 2.66 -14.28 -4.72
CA ILE A 178 2.87 -14.82 -6.07
C ILE A 178 3.69 -13.86 -6.93
N ARG A 179 3.49 -12.55 -6.78
CA ARG A 179 4.11 -11.52 -7.63
C ARG A 179 5.11 -10.62 -6.92
N ARG A 180 5.16 -10.62 -5.59
CA ARG A 180 6.10 -9.82 -4.80
C ARG A 180 6.94 -10.71 -3.89
N TYR A 181 8.24 -10.74 -4.14
CA TYR A 181 9.16 -11.54 -3.35
C TYR A 181 9.25 -11.14 -1.86
N PRO A 182 9.18 -9.85 -1.46
CA PRO A 182 9.08 -9.46 -0.04
C PRO A 182 7.89 -10.08 0.69
N ASP A 183 6.73 -10.18 0.05
CA ASP A 183 5.57 -10.87 0.63
C ASP A 183 5.88 -12.34 0.90
N LEU A 184 6.52 -13.03 -0.06
CA LEU A 184 6.89 -14.44 0.10
C LEU A 184 7.87 -14.65 1.26
N ILE A 185 8.84 -13.76 1.43
CA ILE A 185 9.77 -13.79 2.57
C ILE A 185 9.01 -13.64 3.88
N ASN A 186 8.11 -12.68 3.96
CA ASN A 186 7.29 -12.44 5.14
C ASN A 186 6.40 -13.65 5.48
N HIS A 187 5.85 -14.35 4.46
CA HIS A 187 5.17 -15.64 4.66
C HIS A 187 6.08 -16.71 5.23
N ARG A 188 7.33 -16.81 4.75
CA ARG A 188 8.32 -17.76 5.28
C ARG A 188 8.67 -17.46 6.73
N ALA A 189 8.85 -16.18 7.08
CA ALA A 189 9.09 -15.74 8.44
C ALA A 189 7.94 -16.15 9.38
N ILE A 190 6.69 -15.91 8.99
CA ILE A 190 5.52 -16.30 9.77
C ILE A 190 5.43 -17.82 9.91
N LYS A 191 5.65 -18.58 8.83
CA LYS A 191 5.63 -20.05 8.87
C LYS A 191 6.68 -20.60 9.81
N SER A 192 7.88 -20.02 9.85
CA SER A 192 8.93 -20.49 10.78
C SER A 192 8.51 -20.37 12.24
N VAL A 193 7.78 -19.34 12.61
CA VAL A 193 7.21 -19.21 13.98
C VAL A 193 6.10 -20.24 14.22
N ILE A 194 5.18 -20.39 13.26
CA ILE A 194 4.03 -21.31 13.38
C ILE A 194 4.51 -22.77 13.51
N HIS A 195 5.50 -23.18 12.74
CA HIS A 195 6.03 -24.54 12.72
C HIS A 195 7.17 -24.77 13.73
N GLY A 196 7.74 -23.70 14.29
CA GLY A 196 8.82 -23.77 15.28
C GLY A 196 8.40 -24.22 16.69
N GLY A 197 7.14 -24.60 16.89
CA GLY A 197 6.63 -25.18 18.12
C GLY A 197 6.42 -24.21 19.29
N GLN A 198 6.60 -22.89 19.07
CA GLN A 198 6.31 -21.88 20.09
C GLN A 198 4.80 -21.59 20.13
N SER A 199 4.10 -22.17 21.09
CA SER A 199 2.70 -21.81 21.36
C SER A 199 2.64 -20.47 22.11
N SER A 200 1.86 -19.53 21.60
CA SER A 200 1.57 -18.25 22.27
C SER A 200 0.09 -17.88 22.06
N LYS A 201 -0.36 -16.79 22.70
CA LYS A 201 -1.74 -16.31 22.51
C LYS A 201 -2.07 -15.99 21.04
N ASP A 202 -1.04 -15.69 20.25
CA ASP A 202 -1.20 -15.28 18.84
C ASP A 202 -0.82 -16.39 17.85
N VAL A 203 -0.25 -17.50 18.33
CA VAL A 203 0.25 -18.58 17.47
C VAL A 203 -0.26 -19.92 17.98
N VAL A 204 -1.09 -20.54 17.18
CA VAL A 204 -1.53 -21.93 17.41
C VAL A 204 -0.75 -22.82 16.45
N PRO A 205 0.15 -23.68 16.94
CA PRO A 205 0.89 -24.61 16.09
C PRO A 205 -0.07 -25.53 15.33
N PRO A 206 0.25 -25.91 14.09
CA PRO A 206 -0.55 -26.88 13.35
C PRO A 206 -0.48 -28.26 14.04
N PRO A 207 -1.49 -29.12 13.85
CA PRO A 207 -1.52 -30.47 14.43
C PRO A 207 -0.30 -31.33 14.07
N LYS A 208 0.31 -31.05 12.92
CA LYS A 208 1.56 -31.67 12.45
C LYS A 208 2.51 -30.58 12.01
N PRO A 209 3.42 -30.08 12.88
CA PRO A 209 4.46 -29.14 12.50
C PRO A 209 5.37 -29.74 11.44
N ASP A 210 5.75 -28.91 10.46
CA ASP A 210 6.71 -29.26 9.42
C ASP A 210 8.09 -28.67 9.77
N PRO A 211 9.09 -29.51 10.04
CA PRO A 211 10.43 -29.08 10.42
C PRO A 211 11.11 -28.23 9.33
N GLU A 212 10.84 -28.48 8.05
CA GLU A 212 11.41 -27.69 6.95
C GLU A 212 10.88 -26.27 6.93
N LEU A 213 9.60 -26.09 7.28
CA LEU A 213 8.97 -24.76 7.38
C LEU A 213 9.36 -24.02 8.66
N ALA A 214 9.90 -24.71 9.68
CA ALA A 214 10.41 -24.10 10.89
C ALA A 214 11.75 -23.37 10.68
N VAL A 215 12.46 -23.68 9.60
CA VAL A 215 13.75 -23.06 9.29
C VAL A 215 13.56 -21.72 8.61
N TYR A 216 14.20 -20.67 9.15
CA TYR A 216 14.23 -19.34 8.57
C TYR A 216 15.67 -18.87 8.40
N PRO A 217 16.29 -19.06 7.23
CA PRO A 217 17.73 -18.91 7.03
C PRO A 217 18.17 -17.48 6.72
N TYR A 218 17.34 -16.49 7.01
CA TYR A 218 17.61 -15.09 6.67
C TYR A 218 18.06 -14.31 7.92
N ASP A 219 19.17 -13.59 7.79
CA ASP A 219 19.66 -12.60 8.75
C ASP A 219 19.41 -11.16 8.28
N MET A 220 19.78 -10.18 9.10
CA MET A 220 19.58 -8.75 8.77
C MET A 220 20.39 -8.33 7.56
N ALA A 221 21.64 -8.77 7.42
CA ALA A 221 22.47 -8.42 6.27
C ALA A 221 21.87 -8.92 4.95
N ARG A 222 21.29 -10.14 4.98
CA ARG A 222 20.58 -10.68 3.82
C ARG A 222 19.30 -9.88 3.53
N MET A 223 18.59 -9.41 4.56
CA MET A 223 17.39 -8.58 4.37
C MET A 223 17.72 -7.23 3.75
N GLU A 224 18.83 -6.60 4.13
CA GLU A 224 19.31 -5.35 3.50
C GLU A 224 19.51 -5.55 1.99
N GLN A 225 20.28 -6.57 1.60
CA GLN A 225 20.52 -6.90 0.18
C GLN A 225 19.21 -7.17 -0.58
N LEU A 226 18.29 -7.92 0.02
CA LEU A 226 17.00 -8.25 -0.58
C LEU A 226 16.09 -7.03 -0.68
N GLY A 227 16.11 -6.14 0.30
CA GLY A 227 15.38 -4.88 0.30
C GLY A 227 15.82 -3.98 -0.85
N GLU A 228 17.12 -3.76 -1.00
CA GLU A 228 17.71 -2.98 -2.09
C GLU A 228 17.38 -3.60 -3.46
N HIS A 229 17.61 -4.91 -3.61
CA HIS A 229 17.38 -5.62 -4.87
C HIS A 229 15.90 -5.58 -5.28
N THR A 230 14.98 -5.84 -4.37
CA THR A 230 13.55 -5.85 -4.68
C THR A 230 13.00 -4.45 -4.97
N SER A 231 13.50 -3.43 -4.28
CA SER A 231 13.16 -2.02 -4.56
C SER A 231 13.68 -1.58 -5.93
N MET A 232 14.90 -2.00 -6.31
CA MET A 232 15.45 -1.73 -7.63
C MET A 232 14.67 -2.47 -8.73
N ALA A 233 14.33 -3.75 -8.52
CA ALA A 233 13.55 -4.54 -9.47
C ALA A 233 12.16 -3.96 -9.72
N GLU A 234 11.49 -3.47 -8.67
CA GLU A 234 10.20 -2.79 -8.77
C GLU A 234 10.31 -1.52 -9.63
N ARG A 235 11.29 -0.66 -9.35
CA ARG A 235 11.53 0.56 -10.14
C ARG A 235 11.77 0.26 -11.62
N ARG A 236 12.61 -0.75 -11.91
CA ARG A 236 12.86 -1.18 -13.30
C ARG A 236 11.59 -1.66 -14.00
N ALA A 237 10.71 -2.37 -13.31
CA ALA A 237 9.45 -2.82 -13.88
C ALA A 237 8.51 -1.64 -14.17
N ASP A 238 8.45 -0.65 -13.27
CA ASP A 238 7.67 0.57 -13.46
C ASP A 238 8.21 1.40 -14.63
N ASP A 239 9.54 1.55 -14.74
CA ASP A 239 10.20 2.25 -15.86
C ASP A 239 9.88 1.57 -17.19
N ALA A 240 10.04 0.25 -17.27
CA ALA A 240 9.70 -0.51 -18.47
C ALA A 240 8.24 -0.35 -18.89
N THR A 241 7.31 -0.34 -17.91
CA THR A 241 5.89 -0.13 -18.17
C THR A 241 5.64 1.29 -18.72
N ARG A 242 6.27 2.29 -18.13
CA ARG A 242 6.16 3.69 -18.61
C ARG A 242 6.72 3.87 -20.02
N ASP A 243 7.87 3.24 -20.31
CA ASP A 243 8.49 3.30 -21.63
C ASP A 243 7.58 2.69 -22.70
N VAL A 244 7.00 1.52 -22.42
CA VAL A 244 6.04 0.87 -23.33
C VAL A 244 4.82 1.76 -23.54
N MET A 245 4.25 2.34 -22.47
CA MET A 245 3.11 3.24 -22.56
C MET A 245 3.42 4.53 -23.33
N ALA A 246 4.63 5.07 -23.19
CA ALA A 246 5.08 6.24 -23.96
C ALA A 246 5.27 5.91 -25.45
N TRP A 247 5.75 4.69 -25.75
CA TRP A 247 5.91 4.23 -27.13
C TRP A 247 4.57 3.94 -27.83
N LEU A 248 3.56 3.53 -27.06
CA LEU A 248 2.23 3.22 -27.60
C LEU A 248 1.33 4.47 -27.83
N LYS A 249 1.70 5.63 -27.30
CA LYS A 249 1.02 6.92 -27.51
C LYS A 249 1.51 7.62 -28.76
#